data_40dc02b46efd05cb169c05ed627899c2
#
_entry.id   40dc02b46efd05cb169c05ed627899c2
#
_cell.length_a   1.000
_cell.length_b   1.000
_cell.length_c   1.000
_cell.angle_alpha   90.00
_cell.angle_beta   90.00
_cell.angle_gamma   90.00
#
_symmetry.space_group_name_H-M   'P 1'
#
loop_
_entity.id
_entity.type
_entity.pdbx_description
1 polymer ?
#
loop_
_entity_poly.entity_id
_entity_poly.type
_entity_poly.pdbx_seq_one_letter_code
_entity_poly.pdbx_strand_id
1 'polypeptide(L)'
;MIKELLPRYVVDASIVVKWYSKSKEDDLRKVDSLLEGHIQRHHLLLAPSLVFYELANALRFNPNFDEKDVLEALSVFNDLGIEIINFEKIYSQAISLAFNKDLTVYDAVYVAISRLYKIPFVTADFQLHQKLKDLLLVIPLSQWEL
;
A
#
# COMPACT_ATOMS: atom_id res chain seq x y z
N MET A 1 8.05 -16.02 -15.16
CA MET A 1 7.95 -15.50 -16.55
C MET A 1 6.73 -14.62 -16.75
N ILE A 2 5.53 -15.18 -16.68
CA ILE A 2 4.30 -14.39 -16.81
C ILE A 2 4.22 -13.29 -15.77
N LYS A 3 4.65 -13.59 -14.54
CA LYS A 3 4.67 -12.64 -13.43
C LYS A 3 5.41 -11.33 -13.78
N GLU A 4 6.50 -11.44 -14.54
CA GLU A 4 7.31 -10.27 -14.92
C GLU A 4 6.62 -9.38 -15.96
N LEU A 5 5.63 -9.92 -16.66
CA LEU A 5 4.88 -9.19 -17.68
C LEU A 5 3.65 -8.47 -17.10
N LEU A 6 3.28 -8.77 -15.86
CA LEU A 6 2.12 -8.15 -15.24
C LEU A 6 2.47 -6.77 -14.69
N PRO A 7 1.56 -5.81 -14.81
CA PRO A 7 1.72 -4.54 -14.08
C PRO A 7 1.85 -4.81 -12.59
N ARG A 8 2.63 -3.98 -11.91
CA ARG A 8 2.81 -4.06 -10.46
C ARG A 8 2.59 -2.70 -9.84
N TYR A 9 2.04 -2.69 -8.64
CA TYR A 9 1.76 -1.45 -7.91
C TYR A 9 2.14 -1.62 -6.45
N VAL A 10 2.74 -0.58 -5.89
CA VAL A 10 2.92 -0.49 -4.44
C VAL A 10 1.64 0.13 -3.87
N VAL A 11 1.11 -0.45 -2.80
CA VAL A 11 -0.05 0.11 -2.08
C VAL A 11 0.31 0.30 -0.62
N ASP A 12 -0.23 1.35 -0.01
CA ASP A 12 0.00 1.62 1.40
C ASP A 12 -1.21 1.23 2.25
N ALA A 13 -1.07 1.41 3.57
CA ALA A 13 -2.13 1.05 4.49
C ALA A 13 -3.41 1.85 4.26
N SER A 14 -3.33 3.06 3.69
CA SER A 14 -4.53 3.84 3.38
C SER A 14 -5.44 3.13 2.37
N ILE A 15 -4.85 2.34 1.48
CA ILE A 15 -5.59 1.50 0.54
C ILE A 15 -6.05 0.21 1.24
N VAL A 16 -5.11 -0.49 1.87
CA VAL A 16 -5.35 -1.82 2.44
C VAL A 16 -6.45 -1.79 3.50
N VAL A 17 -6.46 -0.78 4.35
CA VAL A 17 -7.49 -0.63 5.38
C VAL A 17 -8.89 -0.57 4.78
N LYS A 18 -9.04 0.03 3.60
CA LYS A 18 -10.34 0.15 2.94
C LYS A 18 -10.90 -1.19 2.48
N TRP A 19 -10.08 -2.20 2.34
CA TRP A 19 -10.58 -3.54 2.01
C TRP A 19 -11.36 -4.16 3.17
N TYR A 20 -11.09 -3.73 4.40
CA TYR A 20 -11.69 -4.29 5.61
C TYR A 20 -12.64 -3.33 6.31
N SER A 21 -12.48 -2.02 6.09
CA SER A 21 -13.30 -0.99 6.71
C SER A 21 -13.80 -0.02 5.64
N LYS A 22 -14.99 -0.29 5.11
CA LYS A 22 -15.52 0.35 3.90
C LYS A 22 -16.53 1.46 4.18
N SER A 23 -16.56 2.04 5.38
CA SER A 23 -17.52 3.07 5.69
C SER A 23 -17.12 4.43 5.12
N LYS A 24 -18.05 5.11 4.44
CA LYS A 24 -17.92 6.50 3.97
C LYS A 24 -16.72 6.77 3.06
N GLU A 25 -16.34 5.81 2.27
CA GLU A 25 -15.15 5.97 1.45
C GLU A 25 -15.50 6.26 0.01
N ASP A 26 -14.92 7.33 -0.51
CA ASP A 26 -14.92 7.56 -1.95
C ASP A 26 -13.96 6.56 -2.59
N ASP A 27 -14.16 6.31 -3.88
CA ASP A 27 -13.28 5.44 -4.66
C ASP A 27 -13.22 3.97 -4.20
N LEU A 28 -14.26 3.49 -3.50
CA LEU A 28 -14.32 2.08 -3.07
C LEU A 28 -14.23 1.13 -4.26
N ARG A 29 -14.77 1.52 -5.41
CA ARG A 29 -14.68 0.69 -6.61
C ARG A 29 -13.24 0.49 -7.04
N LYS A 30 -12.42 1.55 -6.96
CA LYS A 30 -11.00 1.46 -7.30
C LYS A 30 -10.22 0.63 -6.30
N VAL A 31 -10.53 0.76 -5.03
CA VAL A 31 -9.94 -0.05 -3.96
C VAL A 31 -10.21 -1.52 -4.22
N ASP A 32 -11.46 -1.86 -4.52
CA ASP A 32 -11.84 -3.24 -4.80
C ASP A 32 -11.19 -3.75 -6.09
N SER A 33 -11.06 -2.90 -7.11
CA SER A 33 -10.40 -3.28 -8.36
C SER A 33 -8.92 -3.56 -8.17
N LEU A 34 -8.24 -2.83 -7.29
CA LEU A 34 -6.84 -3.12 -6.95
C LEU A 34 -6.71 -4.51 -6.33
N LEU A 35 -7.58 -4.84 -5.39
CA LEU A 35 -7.57 -6.14 -4.72
C LEU A 35 -7.94 -7.27 -5.71
N GLU A 36 -9.03 -7.10 -6.43
CA GLU A 36 -9.50 -8.10 -7.36
C GLU A 36 -8.50 -8.39 -8.47
N GLY A 37 -7.88 -7.35 -9.01
CA GLY A 37 -6.86 -7.51 -10.03
C GLY A 37 -5.68 -8.33 -9.52
N HIS A 38 -5.29 -8.15 -8.26
CA HIS A 38 -4.24 -8.95 -7.66
C HIS A 38 -4.66 -10.42 -7.50
N ILE A 39 -5.88 -10.65 -7.02
CA ILE A 39 -6.41 -12.01 -6.83
C ILE A 39 -6.51 -12.73 -8.18
N GLN A 40 -6.97 -12.05 -9.20
CA GLN A 40 -7.16 -12.62 -10.53
C GLN A 40 -5.90 -12.58 -11.41
N ARG A 41 -4.79 -12.07 -10.87
CA ARG A 41 -3.52 -12.01 -11.58
C ARG A 41 -3.54 -11.10 -12.82
N HIS A 42 -4.33 -10.03 -12.80
CA HIS A 42 -4.27 -8.97 -13.80
C HIS A 42 -3.13 -8.01 -13.50
N HIS A 43 -2.77 -7.87 -12.23
CA HIS A 43 -1.61 -7.13 -11.75
C HIS A 43 -1.17 -7.73 -10.41
N LEU A 44 -0.04 -7.28 -9.91
CA LEU A 44 0.48 -7.73 -8.61
C LEU A 44 0.69 -6.53 -7.71
N LEU A 45 0.40 -6.71 -6.42
CA LEU A 45 0.58 -5.67 -5.41
C LEU A 45 1.79 -5.97 -4.55
N LEU A 46 2.52 -4.91 -4.20
CA LEU A 46 3.69 -4.96 -3.33
C LEU A 46 3.48 -4.01 -2.16
N ALA A 47 4.09 -4.32 -1.04
CA ALA A 47 4.08 -3.44 0.12
C ALA A 47 5.28 -3.76 1.02
N PRO A 48 5.72 -2.81 1.85
CA PRO A 48 6.74 -3.13 2.85
C PRO A 48 6.14 -3.92 4.00
N SER A 49 6.98 -4.61 4.77
CA SER A 49 6.53 -5.34 5.96
C SER A 49 5.80 -4.44 6.97
N LEU A 50 6.09 -3.15 6.95
CA LEU A 50 5.39 -2.15 7.77
C LEU A 50 3.87 -2.19 7.58
N VAL A 51 3.38 -2.57 6.40
CA VAL A 51 1.94 -2.57 6.11
C VAL A 51 1.15 -3.44 7.09
N PHE A 52 1.74 -4.54 7.57
CA PHE A 52 1.07 -5.39 8.56
C PHE A 52 0.80 -4.64 9.86
N TYR A 53 1.79 -3.90 10.33
CA TYR A 53 1.65 -3.12 11.58
C TYR A 53 0.63 -2.01 11.42
N GLU A 54 0.69 -1.31 10.29
CA GLU A 54 -0.23 -0.20 10.05
C GLU A 54 -1.67 -0.68 9.90
N LEU A 55 -1.88 -1.79 9.19
CA LEU A 55 -3.20 -2.39 9.06
C LEU A 55 -3.73 -2.81 10.43
N ALA A 56 -2.93 -3.57 11.18
CA ALA A 56 -3.33 -4.03 12.50
C ALA A 56 -3.70 -2.88 13.42
N ASN A 57 -2.87 -1.82 13.42
CA ASN A 57 -3.10 -0.66 14.28
C ASN A 57 -4.36 0.10 13.89
N ALA A 58 -4.58 0.30 12.59
CA ALA A 58 -5.78 0.99 12.11
C ALA A 58 -7.05 0.23 12.51
N LEU A 59 -7.06 -1.09 12.37
CA LEU A 59 -8.22 -1.90 12.73
C LEU A 59 -8.38 -2.00 14.24
N ARG A 60 -7.28 -2.00 15.01
CA ARG A 60 -7.30 -1.99 16.47
C ARG A 60 -8.10 -0.81 17.02
N PHE A 61 -7.99 0.34 16.39
CA PHE A 61 -8.68 1.55 16.84
C PHE A 61 -10.03 1.77 16.16
N ASN A 62 -10.44 0.88 15.26
CA ASN A 62 -11.76 0.94 14.67
C ASN A 62 -12.79 0.35 15.64
N PRO A 63 -13.81 1.13 16.06
CA PRO A 63 -14.76 0.67 17.07
C PRO A 63 -15.61 -0.52 16.63
N ASN A 64 -15.64 -0.83 15.34
CA ASN A 64 -16.41 -1.96 14.81
C ASN A 64 -15.63 -3.28 14.82
N PHE A 65 -14.36 -3.24 15.27
CA PHE A 65 -13.49 -4.42 15.29
C PHE A 65 -13.10 -4.79 16.72
N ASP A 66 -13.29 -6.03 17.08
CA ASP A 66 -12.72 -6.58 18.32
C ASP A 66 -11.41 -7.31 18.00
N GLU A 67 -10.78 -7.88 19.02
CA GLU A 67 -9.50 -8.58 18.85
C GLU A 67 -9.61 -9.70 17.82
N LYS A 68 -10.68 -10.48 17.87
CA LYS A 68 -10.88 -11.60 16.96
C LYS A 68 -11.01 -11.11 15.51
N ASP A 69 -11.74 -10.02 15.31
CA ASP A 69 -11.93 -9.45 13.98
C ASP A 69 -10.60 -8.98 13.39
N VAL A 70 -9.74 -8.35 14.21
CA VAL A 70 -8.42 -7.90 13.75
C VAL A 70 -7.54 -9.08 13.38
N LEU A 71 -7.51 -10.12 14.21
CA LEU A 71 -6.72 -11.32 13.92
C LEU A 71 -7.18 -11.99 12.62
N GLU A 72 -8.49 -12.06 12.41
CA GLU A 72 -9.05 -12.65 11.21
C GLU A 72 -8.67 -11.83 9.96
N ALA A 73 -8.79 -10.50 10.04
CA ALA A 73 -8.43 -9.62 8.93
C ALA A 73 -6.94 -9.77 8.56
N LEU A 74 -6.06 -9.83 9.55
CA LEU A 74 -4.63 -10.01 9.30
C LEU A 74 -4.32 -11.37 8.68
N SER A 75 -5.04 -12.41 9.10
CA SER A 75 -4.89 -13.75 8.54
C SER A 75 -5.30 -13.75 7.06
N VAL A 76 -6.44 -13.13 6.73
CA VAL A 76 -6.90 -13.02 5.35
C VAL A 76 -5.91 -12.21 4.52
N PHE A 77 -5.44 -11.09 5.04
CA PHE A 77 -4.46 -10.26 4.34
C PHE A 77 -3.17 -11.05 4.05
N ASN A 78 -2.68 -11.79 5.03
CA ASN A 78 -1.49 -12.61 4.86
C ASN A 78 -1.66 -13.64 3.73
N ASP A 79 -2.86 -14.18 3.59
CA ASP A 79 -3.16 -15.21 2.58
C ASP A 79 -3.31 -14.65 1.17
N LEU A 80 -3.43 -13.32 1.01
CA LEU A 80 -3.56 -12.71 -0.31
C LEU A 80 -2.29 -12.82 -1.16
N GLY A 81 -1.15 -13.10 -0.56
CA GLY A 81 0.10 -13.23 -1.30
C GLY A 81 0.62 -11.92 -1.85
N ILE A 82 0.34 -10.81 -1.20
CA ILE A 82 0.96 -9.52 -1.52
C ILE A 82 2.47 -9.70 -1.39
N GLU A 83 3.24 -9.21 -2.37
CA GLU A 83 4.69 -9.32 -2.31
C GLU A 83 5.23 -8.34 -1.27
N ILE A 84 5.77 -8.88 -0.18
CA ILE A 84 6.25 -8.09 0.95
C ILE A 84 7.75 -7.85 0.81
N ILE A 85 8.14 -6.59 0.86
CA ILE A 85 9.54 -6.17 0.74
C ILE A 85 10.06 -5.82 2.13
N ASN A 86 11.08 -6.53 2.56
CA ASN A 86 11.69 -6.33 3.87
C ASN A 86 12.54 -5.07 3.89
N PHE A 87 12.62 -4.44 5.07
CA PHE A 87 13.32 -3.17 5.25
C PHE A 87 14.80 -3.24 4.84
N GLU A 88 15.45 -4.36 5.09
CA GLU A 88 16.87 -4.53 4.74
C GLU A 88 17.16 -4.38 3.26
N LYS A 89 16.17 -4.54 2.39
CA LYS A 89 16.35 -4.33 0.95
C LYS A 89 16.27 -2.87 0.54
N ILE A 90 15.65 -2.03 1.37
CA ILE A 90 15.26 -0.68 0.96
C ILE A 90 15.68 0.42 1.95
N TYR A 91 16.30 0.06 3.09
CA TYR A 91 16.51 1.05 4.15
C TYR A 91 17.42 2.21 3.70
N SER A 92 18.42 1.94 2.90
CA SER A 92 19.32 2.98 2.42
C SER A 92 18.57 4.04 1.60
N GLN A 93 17.76 3.58 0.65
CA GLN A 93 16.96 4.49 -0.16
C GLN A 93 15.86 5.18 0.65
N ALA A 94 15.23 4.46 1.56
CA ALA A 94 14.18 5.02 2.39
C ALA A 94 14.70 6.14 3.29
N ILE A 95 15.86 5.93 3.91
CA ILE A 95 16.47 6.96 4.77
C ILE A 95 16.84 8.19 3.95
N SER A 96 17.43 8.00 2.79
CA SER A 96 17.79 9.11 1.89
C SER A 96 16.55 9.91 1.50
N LEU A 97 15.48 9.23 1.12
CA LEU A 97 14.21 9.88 0.77
C LEU A 97 13.62 10.64 1.95
N ALA A 98 13.68 10.07 3.15
CA ALA A 98 13.14 10.70 4.35
C ALA A 98 13.81 12.06 4.59
N PHE A 99 15.14 12.13 4.45
CA PHE A 99 15.86 13.39 4.62
C PHE A 99 15.63 14.36 3.45
N ASN A 100 15.62 13.86 2.22
CA ASN A 100 15.51 14.72 1.04
C ASN A 100 14.11 15.27 0.80
N LYS A 101 13.08 14.53 1.20
CA LYS A 101 11.67 14.89 0.96
C LYS A 101 10.92 15.26 2.23
N ASP A 102 11.61 15.33 3.36
CA ASP A 102 11.01 15.64 4.66
C ASP A 102 9.84 14.68 4.97
N LEU A 103 10.13 13.39 4.86
CA LEU A 103 9.17 12.33 5.16
C LEU A 103 9.60 11.58 6.40
N THR A 104 8.63 10.93 7.06
CA THR A 104 8.98 9.89 8.01
C THR A 104 9.60 8.71 7.25
N VAL A 105 10.40 7.93 7.95
CA VAL A 105 10.92 6.68 7.34
C VAL A 105 9.75 5.76 7.00
N TYR A 106 8.69 5.78 7.78
CA TYR A 106 7.48 4.97 7.54
C TYR A 106 6.85 5.29 6.18
N ASP A 107 6.71 6.57 5.83
CA ASP A 107 6.20 6.96 4.53
C ASP A 107 7.23 6.67 3.42
N ALA A 108 8.49 6.91 3.73
CA ALA A 108 9.58 6.77 2.75
C ALA A 108 9.77 5.31 2.28
N VAL A 109 9.46 4.31 3.11
CA VAL A 109 9.65 2.91 2.68
C VAL A 109 8.75 2.55 1.50
N TYR A 110 7.55 3.10 1.43
CA TYR A 110 6.64 2.88 0.30
C TYR A 110 7.22 3.47 -0.99
N VAL A 111 7.70 4.69 -0.91
CA VAL A 111 8.32 5.37 -2.06
C VAL A 111 9.60 4.66 -2.49
N ALA A 112 10.37 4.15 -1.53
CA ALA A 112 11.61 3.43 -1.82
C ALA A 112 11.34 2.17 -2.66
N ILE A 113 10.29 1.43 -2.35
CA ILE A 113 9.92 0.24 -3.13
C ILE A 113 9.56 0.66 -4.57
N SER A 114 8.74 1.70 -4.70
CA SER A 114 8.33 2.23 -5.99
C SER A 114 9.57 2.59 -6.84
N ARG A 115 10.54 3.25 -6.26
CA ARG A 115 11.75 3.64 -6.96
C ARG A 115 12.65 2.46 -7.30
N LEU A 116 12.80 1.52 -6.37
CA LEU A 116 13.66 0.36 -6.58
C LEU A 116 13.19 -0.47 -7.77
N TYR A 117 11.89 -0.71 -7.86
CA TYR A 117 11.33 -1.54 -8.92
C TYR A 117 10.78 -0.73 -10.11
N LYS A 118 10.81 0.59 -10.02
CA LYS A 118 10.30 1.50 -11.07
C LYS A 118 8.84 1.22 -11.38
N ILE A 119 8.03 1.12 -10.34
CA ILE A 119 6.61 0.83 -10.45
C ILE A 119 5.80 1.91 -9.72
N PRO A 120 4.54 2.14 -10.14
CA PRO A 120 3.71 3.15 -9.47
C PRO A 120 3.42 2.81 -8.01
N PHE A 121 3.36 3.85 -7.20
CA PHE A 121 2.87 3.78 -5.82
C PHE A 121 1.50 4.45 -5.76
N VAL A 122 0.46 3.66 -5.46
CA VAL A 122 -0.91 4.15 -5.36
C VAL A 122 -1.26 4.39 -3.89
N THR A 123 -1.70 5.58 -3.57
CA THR A 123 -2.05 5.96 -2.19
C THR A 123 -3.39 6.68 -2.14
N ALA A 124 -4.13 6.47 -1.06
CA ALA A 124 -5.33 7.23 -0.74
C ALA A 124 -5.05 8.34 0.27
N ASP A 125 -3.80 8.46 0.74
CA ASP A 125 -3.40 9.51 1.69
C ASP A 125 -3.14 10.81 0.93
N PHE A 126 -4.10 11.74 1.02
CA PHE A 126 -4.01 13.02 0.32
C PHE A 126 -2.81 13.84 0.78
N GLN A 127 -2.53 13.86 2.08
CA GLN A 127 -1.42 14.66 2.60
C GLN A 127 -0.09 14.13 2.13
N LEU A 128 0.07 12.81 2.12
CA LEU A 128 1.28 12.18 1.60
C LEU A 128 1.44 12.48 0.12
N HIS A 129 0.38 12.33 -0.67
CA HIS A 129 0.44 12.64 -2.09
C HIS A 129 0.87 14.09 -2.34
N GLN A 130 0.38 15.04 -1.54
CA GLN A 130 0.76 16.45 -1.70
C GLN A 130 2.26 16.66 -1.49
N LYS A 131 2.87 15.95 -0.57
CA LYS A 131 4.32 16.01 -0.36
C LYS A 131 5.12 15.41 -1.51
N LEU A 132 4.52 14.50 -2.24
CA LEU A 132 5.19 13.69 -3.26
C LEU A 132 4.71 13.98 -4.67
N LYS A 133 3.96 15.05 -4.87
CA LYS A 133 3.31 15.32 -6.18
C LYS A 133 4.31 15.57 -7.32
N ASP A 134 5.55 15.87 -6.99
CA ASP A 134 6.61 16.02 -7.99
C ASP A 134 7.19 14.67 -8.46
N LEU A 135 6.83 13.58 -7.80
CA LEU A 135 7.26 12.23 -8.17
C LEU A 135 6.18 11.58 -9.03
N LEU A 136 6.49 11.40 -10.32
CA LEU A 136 5.51 10.92 -11.31
C LEU A 136 4.97 9.52 -11.01
N LEU A 137 5.74 8.69 -10.33
CA LEU A 137 5.30 7.34 -10.00
C LEU A 137 4.33 7.28 -8.81
N VAL A 138 4.18 8.37 -8.07
CA VAL A 138 3.22 8.42 -6.96
C VAL A 138 1.87 8.86 -7.51
N ILE A 139 0.88 7.99 -7.42
CA ILE A 139 -0.45 8.18 -8.02
C ILE A 139 -1.50 8.19 -6.92
N PRO A 140 -2.31 9.25 -6.81
CA PRO A 140 -3.42 9.22 -5.86
C PRO A 140 -4.48 8.22 -6.36
N LEU A 141 -5.14 7.56 -5.42
CA LEU A 141 -6.16 6.56 -5.76
C LEU A 141 -7.19 7.09 -6.74
N SER A 142 -7.60 8.36 -6.58
CA SER A 142 -8.60 8.97 -7.45
C SER A 142 -8.18 8.99 -8.93
N GLN A 143 -6.89 8.95 -9.22
CA GLN A 143 -6.35 8.99 -10.59
C GLN A 143 -5.90 7.62 -11.09
N TRP A 144 -5.91 6.61 -10.22
CA TRP A 144 -5.55 5.27 -10.66
C TRP A 144 -6.65 4.67 -11.53
N GLU A 145 -6.25 4.02 -12.62
CA GLU A 145 -7.16 3.34 -13.54
C GLU A 145 -6.60 1.97 -13.91
N LEU A 146 -7.50 1.05 -14.23
CA LEU A 146 -7.13 -0.27 -14.70
C LEU A 146 -6.42 -0.22 -16.06
#